data_ab8e45ad3e2b14f08bc751695d33065a
#
_entry.id   ab8e45ad3e2b14f08bc751695d33065a
#
_cell.length_a   1.000
_cell.length_b   1.000
_cell.length_c   1.000
_cell.angle_alpha   90.00
_cell.angle_beta   90.00
_cell.angle_gamma   90.00
#
_symmetry.space_group_name_H-M   'P 1'
#
loop_
_entity.id
_entity.type
_entity.pdbx_description
1 polymer ?
#
loop_
_entity_poly.entity_id
_entity_poly.type
_entity_poly.pdbx_seq_one_letter_code
_entity_poly.pdbx_strand_id
1 'polypeptide(L)'
;GGNMDVIGVIAEYNPFHHGHAWQLGELRRRFPSMDGIVIVMSGSITQRGTPAVLDKWARARHAVDGGADLVLELPFVFACRSAQDFARGGVSLLMQLGVVSHLAFGTEAAAIPPLERAAREIDTGKTQHMIAKRLSMGLSYAAALSSALAEQLGIKESILRAPNNILGVEYLRALHAKGADITPLSLPRKTAKHGEPWLRSGITSASSIRTVLERDIPPWEHIAEGVMPCVLDDLRRAHPNALPCHRELLRLLRYEILTMTDTELRSICGVSEGIENRLVRALRMAETYEELLTHASSKRYPKSRIGRLIIHLLLRLQKIQAEDFDRAGCLYIRPLAFNGRGRTLLRHIKKNCPLPIIVRTAETLTSDARARSPAKLSLLQQMLAFDTCATELRTLTLPQPHGGTCGTDFLSSPIFKTKS
;
A
#
# COMPACT_ATOMS: atom_id res chain seq x y z
N GLY A 1 29.98 -16.01 -3.50
CA GLY A 1 28.83 -16.11 -2.63
C GLY A 1 27.66 -16.68 -3.43
N GLY A 2 27.04 -17.75 -2.93
CA GLY A 2 25.90 -18.35 -3.59
C GLY A 2 24.73 -17.34 -3.66
N ASN A 3 23.96 -17.38 -4.74
CA ASN A 3 22.74 -16.62 -4.87
C ASN A 3 21.79 -16.99 -3.73
N MET A 4 21.28 -15.99 -3.01
CA MET A 4 20.24 -16.21 -2.01
C MET A 4 18.91 -16.54 -2.70
N ASP A 5 18.12 -17.39 -2.07
CA ASP A 5 16.75 -17.68 -2.49
C ASP A 5 15.77 -17.00 -1.55
N VAL A 6 15.41 -15.78 -1.89
CA VAL A 6 14.55 -14.91 -1.08
C VAL A 6 13.28 -14.55 -1.85
N ILE A 7 12.15 -14.76 -1.20
CA ILE A 7 10.85 -14.44 -1.77
C ILE A 7 10.39 -13.08 -1.24
N GLY A 8 10.10 -12.16 -2.16
CA GLY A 8 9.50 -10.87 -1.87
C GLY A 8 7.97 -10.92 -2.00
N VAL A 9 7.29 -10.19 -1.14
CA VAL A 9 5.83 -9.98 -1.19
C VAL A 9 5.55 -8.51 -0.97
N ILE A 10 4.69 -7.92 -1.77
CA ILE A 10 4.21 -6.55 -1.58
C ILE A 10 2.81 -6.63 -1.00
N ALA A 11 2.56 -5.96 0.14
CA ALA A 11 1.33 -6.12 0.90
C ALA A 11 0.93 -4.87 1.67
N GLU A 12 -0.31 -4.85 2.16
CA GLU A 12 -0.81 -3.80 3.06
C GLU A 12 -1.11 -4.32 4.46
N TYR A 13 -1.62 -5.54 4.57
CA TYR A 13 -1.96 -6.17 5.87
C TYR A 13 -2.82 -5.26 6.76
N ASN A 14 -3.97 -4.92 6.29
CA ASN A 14 -4.82 -3.89 6.88
C ASN A 14 -6.24 -4.38 7.29
N PRO A 15 -6.36 -5.23 8.32
CA PRO A 15 -5.33 -5.88 9.11
C PRO A 15 -4.77 -7.17 8.50
N PHE A 16 -3.71 -7.71 9.08
CA PHE A 16 -3.21 -9.04 8.77
C PHE A 16 -4.25 -10.10 9.19
N HIS A 17 -4.56 -11.05 8.33
CA HIS A 17 -5.57 -12.07 8.57
C HIS A 17 -5.11 -13.47 8.14
N HIS A 18 -5.91 -14.50 8.39
CA HIS A 18 -5.56 -15.88 8.09
C HIS A 18 -5.24 -16.15 6.61
N GLY A 19 -5.87 -15.44 5.68
CA GLY A 19 -5.54 -15.54 4.27
C GLY A 19 -4.11 -15.10 3.95
N HIS A 20 -3.62 -14.08 4.63
CA HIS A 20 -2.24 -13.63 4.52
C HIS A 20 -1.27 -14.65 5.16
N ALA A 21 -1.60 -15.16 6.34
CA ALA A 21 -0.80 -16.20 6.99
C ALA A 21 -0.73 -17.48 6.13
N TRP A 22 -1.84 -17.87 5.53
CA TRP A 22 -1.88 -19.00 4.60
C TRP A 22 -0.93 -18.80 3.42
N GLN A 23 -0.92 -17.61 2.81
CA GLN A 23 -0.02 -17.29 1.69
C GLN A 23 1.44 -17.50 2.09
N LEU A 24 1.84 -16.97 3.24
CA LEU A 24 3.22 -17.11 3.73
C LEU A 24 3.56 -18.58 4.06
N GLY A 25 2.64 -19.30 4.67
CA GLY A 25 2.80 -20.73 4.96
C GLY A 25 2.91 -21.57 3.69
N GLU A 26 2.12 -21.27 2.66
CA GLU A 26 2.16 -21.96 1.37
C GLU A 26 3.49 -21.71 0.63
N LEU A 27 4.04 -20.51 0.71
CA LEU A 27 5.37 -20.21 0.17
C LEU A 27 6.44 -21.05 0.85
N ARG A 28 6.40 -21.19 2.18
CA ARG A 28 7.35 -22.04 2.91
C ARG A 28 7.21 -23.51 2.57
N ARG A 29 5.98 -23.97 2.38
CA ARG A 29 5.71 -25.37 1.98
C ARG A 29 6.26 -25.68 0.58
N ARG A 30 6.09 -24.73 -0.37
CA ARG A 30 6.57 -24.93 -1.76
C ARG A 30 8.08 -24.74 -1.89
N PHE A 31 8.67 -23.88 -1.08
CA PHE A 31 10.08 -23.51 -1.12
C PHE A 31 10.74 -23.72 0.25
N PRO A 32 10.87 -24.97 0.73
CA PRO A 32 11.35 -25.24 2.08
C PRO A 32 12.82 -24.83 2.30
N SER A 33 13.61 -24.73 1.23
CA SER A 33 15.03 -24.36 1.26
C SER A 33 15.28 -22.85 1.11
N MET A 34 14.25 -22.01 0.96
CA MET A 34 14.44 -20.56 0.82
C MET A 34 15.13 -19.95 2.03
N ASP A 35 15.92 -18.91 1.80
CA ASP A 35 16.64 -18.18 2.83
C ASP A 35 15.71 -17.27 3.65
N GLY A 36 14.63 -16.79 3.06
CA GLY A 36 13.61 -16.04 3.79
C GLY A 36 12.53 -15.38 2.94
N ILE A 37 11.58 -14.76 3.64
CA ILE A 37 10.49 -13.97 3.07
C ILE A 37 10.63 -12.52 3.51
N VAL A 38 10.72 -11.63 2.53
CA VAL A 38 10.74 -10.18 2.74
C VAL A 38 9.40 -9.60 2.32
N ILE A 39 8.78 -8.85 3.20
CA ILE A 39 7.56 -8.09 2.91
C ILE A 39 7.93 -6.63 2.69
N VAL A 40 7.43 -6.04 1.61
CA VAL A 40 7.38 -4.60 1.37
C VAL A 40 5.94 -4.16 1.64
N MET A 41 5.72 -3.40 2.69
CA MET A 41 4.40 -3.13 3.24
C MET A 41 4.09 -1.63 3.25
N SER A 42 2.88 -1.26 2.82
CA SER A 42 2.35 0.10 3.01
C SER A 42 2.48 0.54 4.47
N GLY A 43 2.92 1.78 4.68
CA GLY A 43 3.06 2.37 6.00
C GLY A 43 1.71 2.77 6.61
N SER A 44 1.63 4.01 7.08
CA SER A 44 0.46 4.51 7.82
C SER A 44 -0.76 4.81 6.94
N ILE A 45 -0.55 5.04 5.65
CA ILE A 45 -1.61 5.31 4.67
C ILE A 45 -1.55 4.25 3.57
N THR A 46 -2.71 3.73 3.20
CA THR A 46 -2.84 2.66 2.22
C THR A 46 -2.92 3.16 0.77
N GLN A 47 -2.85 2.24 -0.17
CA GLN A 47 -2.96 2.51 -1.61
C GLN A 47 -4.28 3.22 -1.98
N ARG A 48 -5.37 2.94 -1.30
CA ARG A 48 -6.67 3.60 -1.53
C ARG A 48 -6.79 4.99 -0.90
N GLY A 49 -5.74 5.49 -0.24
CA GLY A 49 -5.76 6.77 0.43
C GLY A 49 -6.55 6.74 1.73
N THR A 50 -6.46 5.66 2.48
CA THR A 50 -7.09 5.53 3.79
C THR A 50 -6.03 5.31 4.87
N PRO A 51 -6.19 5.89 6.06
CA PRO A 51 -5.36 5.54 7.20
C PRO A 51 -5.51 4.06 7.53
N ALA A 52 -4.41 3.38 7.82
CA ALA A 52 -4.42 1.98 8.20
C ALA A 52 -5.10 1.77 9.56
N VAL A 53 -5.84 0.67 9.73
CA VAL A 53 -6.59 0.40 10.97
C VAL A 53 -5.69 0.28 12.19
N LEU A 54 -4.52 -0.34 12.04
CA LEU A 54 -3.47 -0.41 13.05
C LEU A 54 -2.21 0.27 12.55
N ASP A 55 -1.36 0.68 13.47
CA ASP A 55 -0.09 1.30 13.10
C ASP A 55 0.81 0.32 12.33
N LYS A 56 1.79 0.85 11.62
CA LYS A 56 2.66 0.06 10.75
C LYS A 56 3.57 -0.90 11.52
N TRP A 57 3.99 -0.57 12.73
CA TRP A 57 4.82 -1.48 13.53
C TRP A 57 4.02 -2.67 14.05
N ALA A 58 2.78 -2.46 14.51
CA ALA A 58 1.89 -3.54 14.89
C ALA A 58 1.62 -4.49 13.71
N ARG A 59 1.30 -3.94 12.54
CA ARG A 59 1.05 -4.75 11.34
C ARG A 59 2.30 -5.49 10.87
N ALA A 60 3.47 -4.88 10.95
CA ALA A 60 4.75 -5.53 10.64
C ALA A 60 5.05 -6.69 11.61
N ARG A 61 4.81 -6.50 12.90
CA ARG A 61 4.93 -7.55 13.91
C ARG A 61 3.99 -8.71 13.63
N HIS A 62 2.73 -8.43 13.29
CA HIS A 62 1.76 -9.46 12.89
C HIS A 62 2.23 -10.25 11.67
N ALA A 63 2.82 -9.59 10.69
CA ALA A 63 3.37 -10.25 9.52
C ALA A 63 4.53 -11.20 9.88
N VAL A 64 5.42 -10.81 10.79
CA VAL A 64 6.49 -11.69 11.28
C VAL A 64 5.92 -12.85 12.07
N ASP A 65 4.96 -12.62 12.96
CA ASP A 65 4.26 -13.69 13.69
C ASP A 65 3.52 -14.64 12.73
N GLY A 66 3.05 -14.14 11.59
CA GLY A 66 2.36 -14.91 10.55
C GLY A 66 3.26 -15.60 9.54
N GLY A 67 4.59 -15.46 9.64
CA GLY A 67 5.53 -16.20 8.81
C GLY A 67 6.53 -15.38 7.98
N ALA A 68 6.47 -14.05 8.00
CA ALA A 68 7.48 -13.21 7.37
C ALA A 68 8.79 -13.19 8.19
N ASP A 69 9.91 -12.96 7.53
CA ASP A 69 11.21 -12.86 8.19
C ASP A 69 11.67 -11.41 8.34
N LEU A 70 11.33 -10.56 7.39
CA LEU A 70 11.68 -9.14 7.36
C LEU A 70 10.54 -8.36 6.75
N VAL A 71 10.13 -7.26 7.42
CA VAL A 71 9.13 -6.33 6.91
C VAL A 71 9.76 -4.96 6.74
N LEU A 72 9.68 -4.44 5.52
CA LEU A 72 10.17 -3.13 5.11
C LEU A 72 8.98 -2.22 4.80
N GLU A 73 9.09 -0.94 5.12
CA GLU A 73 8.09 0.05 4.75
C GLU A 73 8.20 0.43 3.27
N LEU A 74 7.11 0.34 2.54
CA LEU A 74 6.99 0.99 1.23
C LEU A 74 6.79 2.49 1.46
N PRO A 75 7.66 3.37 0.97
CA PRO A 75 7.52 4.80 1.17
C PRO A 75 6.13 5.32 0.74
N PHE A 76 5.57 6.22 1.52
CA PHE A 76 4.26 6.83 1.27
C PHE A 76 4.09 7.31 -0.17
N VAL A 77 5.14 7.91 -0.73
CA VAL A 77 5.14 8.49 -2.08
C VAL A 77 4.94 7.45 -3.20
N PHE A 78 5.10 6.17 -2.89
CA PHE A 78 4.76 5.05 -3.77
C PHE A 78 3.53 4.27 -3.29
N ALA A 79 3.33 4.17 -1.98
CA ALA A 79 2.24 3.38 -1.40
C ALA A 79 0.86 4.00 -1.69
N CYS A 80 0.70 5.31 -1.48
CA CYS A 80 -0.55 6.03 -1.70
C CYS A 80 -0.63 6.58 -3.13
N ARG A 81 -0.60 5.68 -4.09
CA ARG A 81 -0.61 5.99 -5.52
C ARG A 81 -1.51 5.00 -6.29
N SER A 82 -1.58 5.19 -7.59
CA SER A 82 -2.24 4.22 -8.47
C SER A 82 -1.64 2.82 -8.33
N ALA A 83 -2.36 1.79 -8.79
CA ALA A 83 -1.83 0.42 -8.80
C ALA A 83 -0.49 0.32 -9.56
N GLN A 84 -0.34 1.07 -10.65
CA GLN A 84 0.91 1.13 -11.44
C GLN A 84 2.07 1.67 -10.60
N ASP A 85 1.90 2.81 -9.95
CA ASP A 85 2.98 3.45 -9.18
C ASP A 85 3.29 2.67 -7.90
N PHE A 86 2.27 2.11 -7.27
CA PHE A 86 2.40 1.20 -6.13
C PHE A 86 3.26 -0.03 -6.50
N ALA A 87 2.95 -0.67 -7.62
CA ALA A 87 3.69 -1.82 -8.11
C ALA A 87 5.13 -1.45 -8.50
N ARG A 88 5.33 -0.33 -9.19
CA ARG A 88 6.66 0.18 -9.54
C ARG A 88 7.52 0.41 -8.31
N GLY A 89 6.98 1.09 -7.30
CA GLY A 89 7.69 1.37 -6.06
C GLY A 89 8.08 0.09 -5.32
N GLY A 90 7.13 -0.83 -5.15
CA GLY A 90 7.38 -2.10 -4.46
C GLY A 90 8.37 -3.00 -5.19
N VAL A 91 8.22 -3.17 -6.49
CA VAL A 91 9.14 -3.95 -7.33
C VAL A 91 10.54 -3.32 -7.35
N SER A 92 10.62 -2.00 -7.49
CA SER A 92 11.88 -1.28 -7.45
C SER A 92 12.63 -1.51 -6.14
N LEU A 93 11.93 -1.42 -5.01
CA LEU A 93 12.56 -1.68 -3.70
C LEU A 93 13.06 -3.12 -3.61
N LEU A 94 12.26 -4.11 -3.97
CA LEU A 94 12.67 -5.52 -3.95
C LEU A 94 13.91 -5.78 -4.82
N MET A 95 13.96 -5.18 -6.01
CA MET A 95 15.13 -5.29 -6.90
C MET A 95 16.39 -4.69 -6.27
N GLN A 96 16.27 -3.51 -5.67
CA GLN A 96 17.39 -2.79 -5.08
C GLN A 96 18.00 -3.50 -3.87
N LEU A 97 17.24 -4.37 -3.18
CA LEU A 97 17.76 -5.17 -2.08
C LEU A 97 18.93 -6.08 -2.50
N GLY A 98 18.97 -6.51 -3.76
CA GLY A 98 20.03 -7.33 -4.32
C GLY A 98 20.06 -8.79 -3.84
N VAL A 99 19.03 -9.23 -3.15
CA VAL A 99 18.93 -10.59 -2.57
C VAL A 99 17.64 -11.33 -2.95
N VAL A 100 16.66 -10.63 -3.54
CA VAL A 100 15.34 -11.20 -3.85
C VAL A 100 15.41 -11.94 -5.18
N SER A 101 15.02 -13.24 -5.17
CA SER A 101 14.97 -14.10 -6.34
C SER A 101 13.57 -14.25 -6.92
N HIS A 102 12.53 -14.12 -6.12
CA HIS A 102 11.15 -14.33 -6.50
C HIS A 102 10.24 -13.22 -5.95
N LEU A 103 9.19 -12.89 -6.71
CA LEU A 103 8.09 -12.04 -6.26
C LEU A 103 6.80 -12.85 -6.23
N ALA A 104 6.25 -13.07 -5.04
CA ALA A 104 4.99 -13.78 -4.87
C ALA A 104 3.82 -12.81 -4.73
N PHE A 105 2.71 -13.12 -5.38
CA PHE A 105 1.47 -12.35 -5.27
C PHE A 105 0.24 -13.24 -5.44
N GLY A 106 -0.87 -12.83 -4.84
CA GLY A 106 -2.15 -13.53 -4.97
C GLY A 106 -2.82 -13.20 -6.30
N THR A 107 -3.48 -14.21 -6.89
CA THR A 107 -4.31 -14.05 -8.10
C THR A 107 -5.73 -14.55 -7.85
N GLU A 108 -6.71 -13.94 -8.51
CA GLU A 108 -8.10 -14.37 -8.47
C GLU A 108 -8.35 -15.24 -9.72
N ALA A 109 -8.34 -16.56 -9.54
CA ALA A 109 -8.70 -17.57 -10.54
C ALA A 109 -7.92 -17.53 -11.87
N ALA A 110 -6.82 -16.83 -11.98
CA ALA A 110 -6.05 -16.78 -13.22
C ALA A 110 -4.65 -17.36 -13.04
N ALA A 111 -4.22 -18.13 -14.02
CA ALA A 111 -2.83 -18.52 -14.15
C ALA A 111 -1.98 -17.32 -14.59
N ILE A 112 -0.68 -17.34 -14.25
CA ILE A 112 0.29 -16.30 -14.68
C ILE A 112 0.24 -15.99 -16.19
N PRO A 113 0.18 -16.96 -17.13
CA PRO A 113 0.29 -16.67 -18.56
C PRO A 113 -0.69 -15.62 -19.11
N PRO A 114 -1.99 -15.60 -18.76
CA PRO A 114 -2.89 -14.53 -19.19
C PRO A 114 -2.48 -13.16 -18.67
N LEU A 115 -2.04 -13.08 -17.42
CA LEU A 115 -1.60 -11.82 -16.80
C LEU A 115 -0.29 -11.32 -17.39
N GLU A 116 0.65 -12.21 -17.73
CA GLU A 116 1.89 -11.87 -18.43
C GLU A 116 1.64 -11.34 -19.83
N ARG A 117 0.73 -11.95 -20.58
CA ARG A 117 0.33 -11.42 -21.90
C ARG A 117 -0.23 -10.01 -21.78
N ALA A 118 -1.11 -9.78 -20.80
CA ALA A 118 -1.64 -8.46 -20.51
C ALA A 118 -0.52 -7.47 -20.16
N ALA A 119 0.40 -7.84 -19.27
CA ALA A 119 1.51 -6.99 -18.85
C ALA A 119 2.44 -6.58 -20.00
N ARG A 120 2.70 -7.47 -20.93
CA ARG A 120 3.51 -7.18 -22.13
C ARG A 120 2.78 -6.31 -23.15
N GLU A 121 1.48 -6.46 -23.25
CA GLU A 121 0.66 -5.76 -24.25
C GLU A 121 0.34 -4.31 -23.87
N ILE A 122 0.27 -3.98 -22.58
CA ILE A 122 -0.11 -2.65 -22.09
C ILE A 122 0.71 -1.53 -22.75
N ASP A 123 2.02 -1.69 -22.84
CA ASP A 123 2.94 -0.65 -23.28
C ASP A 123 3.13 -0.61 -24.82
N THR A 124 2.43 -1.46 -25.56
CA THR A 124 2.44 -1.39 -27.03
C THR A 124 1.69 -0.15 -27.53
N GLY A 125 2.16 0.43 -28.64
CA GLY A 125 1.53 1.62 -29.21
C GLY A 125 0.05 1.41 -29.55
N LYS A 126 -0.31 0.21 -30.01
CA LYS A 126 -1.70 -0.15 -30.33
C LYS A 126 -2.58 -0.10 -29.08
N THR A 127 -2.17 -0.72 -27.99
CA THR A 127 -2.94 -0.74 -26.75
C THR A 127 -3.01 0.65 -26.13
N GLN A 128 -1.94 1.40 -26.12
CA GLN A 128 -1.93 2.79 -25.63
C GLN A 128 -2.90 3.68 -26.41
N HIS A 129 -2.98 3.52 -27.74
CA HIS A 129 -3.96 4.24 -28.56
C HIS A 129 -5.39 3.85 -28.20
N MET A 130 -5.66 2.55 -27.99
CA MET A 130 -6.98 2.06 -27.59
C MET A 130 -7.39 2.61 -26.22
N ILE A 131 -6.46 2.63 -25.26
CA ILE A 131 -6.68 3.21 -23.92
C ILE A 131 -6.99 4.71 -24.03
N ALA A 132 -6.19 5.46 -24.75
CA ALA A 132 -6.40 6.91 -24.95
C ALA A 132 -7.77 7.22 -25.56
N LYS A 133 -8.20 6.45 -26.56
CA LYS A 133 -9.53 6.58 -27.16
C LYS A 133 -10.65 6.35 -26.13
N ARG A 134 -10.53 5.32 -25.31
CA ARG A 134 -11.53 5.01 -24.26
C ARG A 134 -11.54 6.05 -23.14
N LEU A 135 -10.39 6.59 -22.76
CA LEU A 135 -10.30 7.71 -21.83
C LEU A 135 -11.01 8.94 -22.36
N SER A 136 -10.86 9.26 -23.66
CA SER A 136 -11.56 10.38 -24.29
C SER A 136 -13.08 10.20 -24.30
N MET A 137 -13.57 8.96 -24.21
CA MET A 137 -14.99 8.61 -24.08
C MET A 137 -15.50 8.67 -22.64
N GLY A 138 -14.66 9.07 -21.66
CA GLY A 138 -15.03 9.25 -20.26
C GLY A 138 -14.88 8.03 -19.38
N LEU A 139 -14.23 6.95 -19.84
CA LEU A 139 -13.93 5.80 -18.98
C LEU A 139 -12.83 6.15 -17.98
N SER A 140 -12.84 5.48 -16.80
CA SER A 140 -11.70 5.49 -15.91
C SER A 140 -10.50 4.78 -16.56
N TYR A 141 -9.29 5.06 -16.09
CA TYR A 141 -8.10 4.38 -16.58
C TYR A 141 -8.19 2.86 -16.44
N ALA A 142 -8.63 2.38 -15.27
CA ALA A 142 -8.80 0.95 -15.03
C ALA A 142 -9.80 0.30 -15.98
N ALA A 143 -10.93 0.98 -16.25
CA ALA A 143 -11.94 0.49 -17.20
C ALA A 143 -11.43 0.54 -18.65
N ALA A 144 -10.74 1.60 -19.05
CA ALA A 144 -10.14 1.74 -20.37
C ALA A 144 -9.09 0.66 -20.64
N LEU A 145 -8.21 0.43 -19.66
CA LEU A 145 -7.16 -0.58 -19.73
C LEU A 145 -7.73 -2.00 -19.84
N SER A 146 -8.63 -2.38 -18.93
CA SER A 146 -9.20 -3.73 -18.90
C SER A 146 -10.01 -4.03 -20.17
N SER A 147 -10.79 -3.07 -20.64
CA SER A 147 -11.55 -3.18 -21.89
C SER A 147 -10.64 -3.32 -23.11
N ALA A 148 -9.58 -2.52 -23.23
CA ALA A 148 -8.64 -2.58 -24.33
C ALA A 148 -7.90 -3.92 -24.37
N LEU A 149 -7.41 -4.39 -23.25
CA LEU A 149 -6.70 -5.67 -23.15
C LEU A 149 -7.64 -6.86 -23.39
N ALA A 150 -8.87 -6.81 -22.89
CA ALA A 150 -9.87 -7.85 -23.14
C ALA A 150 -10.15 -7.99 -24.63
N GLU A 151 -10.36 -6.90 -25.34
CA GLU A 151 -10.57 -6.91 -26.78
C GLU A 151 -9.36 -7.44 -27.53
N GLN A 152 -8.16 -7.00 -27.19
CA GLN A 152 -6.95 -7.32 -27.92
C GLN A 152 -6.46 -8.76 -27.68
N LEU A 153 -6.64 -9.30 -26.48
CA LEU A 153 -6.09 -10.59 -26.07
C LEU A 153 -7.14 -11.71 -25.98
N GLY A 154 -8.43 -11.37 -26.13
CA GLY A 154 -9.52 -12.33 -25.93
C GLY A 154 -9.66 -12.82 -24.48
N ILE A 155 -9.19 -12.05 -23.51
CA ILE A 155 -9.32 -12.34 -22.09
C ILE A 155 -10.62 -11.72 -21.58
N LYS A 156 -11.33 -12.43 -20.69
CA LYS A 156 -12.54 -11.86 -20.06
C LYS A 156 -12.19 -10.61 -19.26
N GLU A 157 -12.90 -9.51 -19.51
CA GLU A 157 -12.67 -8.25 -18.81
C GLU A 157 -12.77 -8.37 -17.28
N SER A 158 -13.67 -9.25 -16.79
CA SER A 158 -13.82 -9.54 -15.36
C SER A 158 -12.55 -10.07 -14.71
N ILE A 159 -11.73 -10.82 -15.44
CA ILE A 159 -10.42 -11.31 -14.96
C ILE A 159 -9.46 -10.15 -14.78
N LEU A 160 -9.44 -9.22 -15.72
CA LEU A 160 -8.55 -8.05 -15.69
C LEU A 160 -9.01 -6.98 -14.70
N ARG A 161 -10.29 -6.98 -14.30
CA ARG A 161 -10.86 -6.05 -13.30
C ARG A 161 -10.75 -6.54 -11.86
N ALA A 162 -10.47 -7.81 -11.64
CA ALA A 162 -10.31 -8.34 -10.29
C ALA A 162 -9.13 -7.64 -9.59
N PRO A 163 -9.30 -7.08 -8.38
CA PRO A 163 -8.30 -6.19 -7.76
C PRO A 163 -6.90 -6.78 -7.64
N ASN A 164 -6.79 -8.06 -7.27
CA ASN A 164 -5.50 -8.72 -7.17
C ASN A 164 -4.87 -9.00 -8.54
N ASN A 165 -5.68 -9.25 -9.56
CA ASN A 165 -5.19 -9.44 -10.92
C ASN A 165 -4.69 -8.14 -11.53
N ILE A 166 -5.34 -7.01 -11.24
CA ILE A 166 -4.84 -5.67 -11.62
C ILE A 166 -3.45 -5.45 -11.07
N LEU A 167 -3.25 -5.68 -9.77
CA LEU A 167 -1.94 -5.57 -9.13
C LEU A 167 -0.96 -6.59 -9.71
N GLY A 168 -1.38 -7.83 -9.94
CA GLY A 168 -0.54 -8.86 -10.55
C GLY A 168 -0.01 -8.46 -11.93
N VAL A 169 -0.86 -7.90 -12.78
CA VAL A 169 -0.47 -7.35 -14.08
C VAL A 169 0.55 -6.22 -13.93
N GLU A 170 0.34 -5.31 -12.99
CA GLU A 170 1.24 -4.18 -12.75
C GLU A 170 2.59 -4.63 -12.15
N TYR A 171 2.62 -5.66 -11.31
CA TYR A 171 3.87 -6.26 -10.84
C TYR A 171 4.67 -6.87 -12.00
N LEU A 172 4.03 -7.62 -12.87
CA LEU A 172 4.65 -8.21 -14.06
C LEU A 172 5.16 -7.14 -15.02
N ARG A 173 4.35 -6.10 -15.25
CA ARG A 173 4.73 -4.96 -16.07
C ARG A 173 5.97 -4.25 -15.51
N ALA A 174 6.04 -4.02 -14.20
CA ALA A 174 7.18 -3.40 -13.55
C ALA A 174 8.44 -4.28 -13.63
N LEU A 175 8.31 -5.59 -13.46
CA LEU A 175 9.42 -6.54 -13.64
C LEU A 175 9.98 -6.50 -15.06
N HIS A 176 9.11 -6.50 -16.06
CA HIS A 176 9.53 -6.42 -17.47
C HIS A 176 10.21 -5.08 -17.81
N ALA A 177 9.62 -3.98 -17.39
CA ALA A 177 10.14 -2.64 -17.67
C ALA A 177 11.55 -2.41 -17.09
N LYS A 178 11.84 -3.04 -15.97
CA LYS A 178 13.14 -2.91 -15.29
C LYS A 178 14.16 -3.98 -15.67
N GLY A 179 13.77 -4.97 -16.47
CA GLY A 179 14.63 -6.12 -16.79
C GLY A 179 15.06 -6.88 -15.52
N ALA A 180 14.14 -7.03 -14.58
CA ALA A 180 14.43 -7.62 -13.28
C ALA A 180 14.70 -9.13 -13.38
N ASP A 181 15.78 -9.58 -12.75
CA ASP A 181 16.07 -11.02 -12.56
C ASP A 181 15.32 -11.54 -11.32
N ILE A 182 14.01 -11.36 -11.32
CA ILE A 182 13.10 -11.82 -10.27
C ILE A 182 11.99 -12.64 -10.93
N THR A 183 11.84 -13.88 -10.49
CA THR A 183 10.82 -14.79 -11.00
C THR A 183 9.47 -14.54 -10.34
N PRO A 184 8.41 -14.26 -11.10
CA PRO A 184 7.07 -14.10 -10.53
C PRO A 184 6.49 -15.45 -10.10
N LEU A 185 5.83 -15.47 -8.93
CA LEU A 185 5.12 -16.59 -8.37
C LEU A 185 3.67 -16.19 -8.08
N SER A 186 2.71 -16.73 -8.80
CA SER A 186 1.30 -16.53 -8.44
C SER A 186 0.81 -17.61 -7.50
N LEU A 187 0.11 -17.18 -6.47
CA LEU A 187 -0.64 -18.06 -5.59
C LEU A 187 -2.14 -17.80 -5.83
N PRO A 188 -2.91 -18.80 -6.31
CA PRO A 188 -4.35 -18.62 -6.40
C PRO A 188 -4.88 -18.32 -4.99
N ARG A 189 -5.66 -17.26 -4.87
CA ARG A 189 -6.39 -17.01 -3.63
C ARG A 189 -7.25 -18.23 -3.34
N LYS A 190 -7.01 -18.83 -2.20
CA LYS A 190 -7.89 -19.86 -1.71
C LYS A 190 -9.23 -19.18 -1.40
N THR A 191 -10.20 -19.32 -2.33
CA THR A 191 -11.59 -19.26 -1.93
C THR A 191 -11.71 -20.37 -0.92
N ALA A 192 -11.91 -20.01 0.30
CA ALA A 192 -11.88 -20.89 1.42
C ALA A 192 -12.77 -22.09 1.15
N LYS A 193 -12.27 -23.27 1.41
CA LYS A 193 -13.04 -24.50 1.26
C LYS A 193 -14.24 -24.45 2.21
N HIS A 194 -15.38 -24.89 1.73
CA HIS A 194 -16.56 -25.12 2.59
C HIS A 194 -16.13 -25.86 3.87
N GLY A 195 -16.23 -25.20 5.01
CA GLY A 195 -15.95 -25.81 6.31
C GLY A 195 -14.90 -25.12 7.18
N GLU A 196 -14.16 -24.13 6.66
CA GLU A 196 -13.23 -23.36 7.50
C GLU A 196 -14.01 -22.30 8.33
N PRO A 197 -13.80 -22.18 9.66
CA PRO A 197 -14.62 -21.34 10.54
C PRO A 197 -14.75 -19.88 10.10
N TRP A 198 -13.67 -19.27 9.66
CA TRP A 198 -13.62 -17.87 9.20
C TRP A 198 -14.43 -17.57 7.93
N LEU A 199 -14.93 -18.61 7.24
CA LEU A 199 -15.83 -18.51 6.10
C LEU A 199 -17.29 -18.46 6.47
N ARG A 200 -17.65 -19.07 7.58
CA ARG A 200 -19.05 -19.15 8.03
C ARG A 200 -19.57 -17.81 8.49
N SER A 201 -18.67 -16.94 8.98
CA SER A 201 -19.00 -15.59 9.48
C SER A 201 -19.16 -14.53 8.40
N GLY A 202 -18.74 -14.78 7.14
CA GLY A 202 -18.66 -13.77 6.08
C GLY A 202 -17.53 -12.75 6.26
N ILE A 203 -16.69 -12.90 7.30
CA ILE A 203 -15.54 -12.03 7.59
C ILE A 203 -14.28 -12.69 7.02
N THR A 204 -14.12 -12.61 5.69
CA THR A 204 -13.11 -13.35 4.93
C THR A 204 -12.00 -12.49 4.34
N SER A 205 -12.07 -11.18 4.51
CA SER A 205 -11.13 -10.23 3.91
C SER A 205 -10.79 -9.10 4.88
N ALA A 206 -9.68 -8.43 4.63
CA ALA A 206 -9.32 -7.23 5.38
C ALA A 206 -10.42 -6.15 5.29
N SER A 207 -11.04 -5.99 4.13
CA SER A 207 -12.15 -5.05 3.93
C SER A 207 -13.36 -5.39 4.78
N SER A 208 -13.75 -6.66 4.86
CA SER A 208 -14.88 -7.08 5.71
C SER A 208 -14.60 -6.87 7.20
N ILE A 209 -13.37 -7.11 7.64
CA ILE A 209 -12.96 -6.83 9.02
C ILE A 209 -13.05 -5.33 9.31
N ARG A 210 -12.52 -4.48 8.44
CA ARG A 210 -12.60 -3.02 8.62
C ARG A 210 -14.05 -2.53 8.72
N THR A 211 -14.94 -3.06 7.88
CA THR A 211 -16.36 -2.69 7.89
C THR A 211 -17.04 -2.99 9.22
N VAL A 212 -16.79 -4.16 9.80
CA VAL A 212 -17.43 -4.54 11.07
C VAL A 212 -16.81 -3.84 12.27
N LEU A 213 -15.56 -3.37 12.17
CA LEU A 213 -14.90 -2.57 13.22
C LEU A 213 -15.52 -1.16 13.37
N GLU A 214 -16.27 -0.68 12.39
CA GLU A 214 -16.98 0.61 12.48
C GLU A 214 -18.23 0.54 13.37
N ARG A 215 -18.67 -0.67 13.76
CA ARG A 215 -19.81 -0.84 14.65
C ARG A 215 -19.45 -0.47 16.09
N ASP A 216 -20.42 0.02 16.85
CA ASP A 216 -20.26 0.28 18.30
C ASP A 216 -19.84 -0.99 19.05
N ILE A 217 -20.42 -2.11 18.67
CA ILE A 217 -20.09 -3.44 19.20
C ILE A 217 -19.71 -4.34 18.01
N PRO A 218 -18.42 -4.45 17.71
CA PRO A 218 -17.95 -5.37 16.67
C PRO A 218 -18.22 -6.83 17.03
N PRO A 219 -18.44 -7.70 16.04
CA PRO A 219 -18.62 -9.13 16.25
C PRO A 219 -17.29 -9.83 16.53
N TRP A 220 -16.75 -9.64 17.73
CA TRP A 220 -15.40 -10.08 18.10
C TRP A 220 -15.16 -11.57 17.94
N GLU A 221 -16.17 -12.40 18.23
CA GLU A 221 -16.07 -13.85 18.04
C GLU A 221 -15.86 -14.21 16.56
N HIS A 222 -16.55 -13.53 15.67
CA HIS A 222 -16.39 -13.73 14.22
C HIS A 222 -15.07 -13.17 13.71
N ILE A 223 -14.61 -12.04 14.23
CA ILE A 223 -13.29 -11.49 13.87
C ILE A 223 -12.20 -12.47 14.32
N ALA A 224 -12.34 -13.06 15.51
CA ALA A 224 -11.38 -14.04 16.05
C ALA A 224 -11.22 -15.28 15.16
N GLU A 225 -12.25 -15.66 14.39
CA GLU A 225 -12.15 -16.76 13.43
C GLU A 225 -11.28 -16.41 12.21
N GLY A 226 -11.09 -15.13 11.91
CA GLY A 226 -10.38 -14.64 10.71
C GLY A 226 -8.97 -14.13 10.95
N VAL A 227 -8.54 -13.96 12.20
CA VAL A 227 -7.25 -13.37 12.55
C VAL A 227 -6.54 -14.13 13.66
N MET A 228 -5.22 -13.99 13.72
CA MET A 228 -4.43 -14.55 14.82
C MET A 228 -4.79 -13.85 16.14
N PRO A 229 -4.63 -14.52 17.31
CA PRO A 229 -4.92 -13.94 18.64
C PRO A 229 -4.24 -12.59 18.88
N CYS A 230 -2.97 -12.43 18.49
CA CYS A 230 -2.24 -11.17 18.66
C CYS A 230 -2.87 -10.01 17.85
N VAL A 231 -3.40 -10.30 16.67
CA VAL A 231 -4.12 -9.30 15.86
C VAL A 231 -5.44 -8.93 16.51
N LEU A 232 -6.20 -9.91 17.00
CA LEU A 232 -7.46 -9.71 17.70
C LEU A 232 -7.26 -8.83 18.94
N ASP A 233 -6.23 -9.10 19.74
CA ASP A 233 -5.92 -8.34 20.93
C ASP A 233 -5.60 -6.88 20.62
N ASP A 234 -4.83 -6.62 19.57
CA ASP A 234 -4.52 -5.26 19.13
C ASP A 234 -5.75 -4.53 18.58
N LEU A 235 -6.62 -5.21 17.82
CA LEU A 235 -7.87 -4.63 17.34
C LEU A 235 -8.82 -4.29 18.50
N ARG A 236 -8.98 -5.18 19.47
CA ARG A 236 -9.82 -4.92 20.67
C ARG A 236 -9.29 -3.74 21.47
N ARG A 237 -7.97 -3.64 21.62
CA ARG A 237 -7.33 -2.56 22.35
C ARG A 237 -7.48 -1.23 21.64
N ALA A 238 -7.47 -1.24 20.31
CA ALA A 238 -7.63 -0.03 19.50
C ALA A 238 -9.09 0.45 19.42
N HIS A 239 -10.06 -0.45 19.48
CA HIS A 239 -11.48 -0.10 19.38
C HIS A 239 -12.01 0.50 20.68
N PRO A 240 -12.82 1.59 20.62
CA PRO A 240 -13.14 2.39 19.43
C PRO A 240 -12.18 3.58 19.21
N ASN A 241 -11.40 3.95 20.21
CA ASN A 241 -10.79 5.28 20.32
C ASN A 241 -9.47 5.44 19.58
N ALA A 242 -8.78 4.34 19.28
CA ALA A 242 -7.50 4.33 18.55
C ALA A 242 -7.63 3.71 17.13
N LEU A 243 -8.84 3.70 16.58
CA LEU A 243 -9.10 3.40 15.16
C LEU A 243 -9.29 4.70 14.38
N PRO A 244 -8.80 4.78 13.13
CA PRO A 244 -8.98 5.97 12.31
C PRO A 244 -10.46 6.34 12.10
N CYS A 245 -10.76 7.62 12.25
CA CYS A 245 -12.09 8.19 12.04
C CYS A 245 -12.09 9.08 10.81
N HIS A 246 -12.84 8.74 9.78
CA HIS A 246 -12.92 9.50 8.54
C HIS A 246 -13.50 10.91 8.72
N ARG A 247 -14.30 11.13 9.76
CA ARG A 247 -14.79 12.48 10.10
C ARG A 247 -13.64 13.45 10.36
N GLU A 248 -12.56 12.98 10.96
CA GLU A 248 -11.39 13.83 11.20
C GLU A 248 -10.67 14.20 9.89
N LEU A 249 -10.60 13.28 8.91
CA LEU A 249 -10.11 13.61 7.57
C LEU A 249 -10.94 14.72 6.91
N LEU A 250 -12.25 14.67 7.03
CA LEU A 250 -13.15 15.69 6.48
C LEU A 250 -12.88 17.07 7.12
N ARG A 251 -12.68 17.12 8.42
CA ARG A 251 -12.36 18.37 9.14
C ARG A 251 -11.01 18.94 8.71
N LEU A 252 -9.99 18.10 8.63
CA LEU A 252 -8.65 18.50 8.18
C LEU A 252 -8.67 18.99 6.74
N LEU A 253 -9.40 18.31 5.86
CA LEU A 253 -9.53 18.72 4.46
C LEU A 253 -10.22 20.06 4.32
N ARG A 254 -11.29 20.30 5.07
CA ARG A 254 -11.96 21.63 5.09
C ARG A 254 -10.99 22.74 5.46
N TYR A 255 -10.15 22.52 6.47
CA TYR A 255 -9.14 23.49 6.88
C TYR A 255 -8.09 23.73 5.79
N GLU A 256 -7.55 22.65 5.20
CA GLU A 256 -6.55 22.78 4.12
C GLU A 256 -7.11 23.54 2.90
N ILE A 257 -8.29 23.20 2.44
CA ILE A 257 -8.93 23.87 1.30
C ILE A 257 -9.22 25.36 1.61
N LEU A 258 -9.57 25.67 2.85
CA LEU A 258 -9.78 27.05 3.28
C LEU A 258 -8.51 27.90 3.20
N THR A 259 -7.36 27.30 3.43
CA THR A 259 -6.06 28.00 3.52
C THR A 259 -5.22 27.92 2.24
N MET A 260 -5.52 27.00 1.34
CA MET A 260 -4.79 26.85 0.08
C MET A 260 -5.23 27.87 -0.96
N THR A 261 -4.26 28.37 -1.71
CA THR A 261 -4.52 29.13 -2.94
C THR A 261 -4.87 28.19 -4.10
N ASP A 262 -5.51 28.71 -5.13
CA ASP A 262 -5.81 27.93 -6.34
C ASP A 262 -4.54 27.38 -7.01
N THR A 263 -3.45 28.13 -6.97
CA THR A 263 -2.15 27.70 -7.51
C THR A 263 -1.58 26.54 -6.72
N GLU A 264 -1.61 26.61 -5.40
CA GLU A 264 -1.17 25.50 -4.53
C GLU A 264 -2.02 24.26 -4.77
N LEU A 265 -3.35 24.42 -4.84
CA LEU A 265 -4.28 23.32 -5.09
C LEU A 265 -3.98 22.60 -6.42
N ARG A 266 -3.75 23.37 -7.48
CA ARG A 266 -3.39 22.82 -8.82
C ARG A 266 -2.02 22.16 -8.87
N SER A 267 -1.10 22.50 -7.98
CA SER A 267 0.24 21.91 -7.91
C SER A 267 0.26 20.50 -7.29
N ILE A 268 -0.82 20.10 -6.62
CA ILE A 268 -0.89 18.83 -5.88
C ILE A 268 -0.92 17.63 -6.83
N CYS A 269 -0.19 16.59 -6.47
CA CYS A 269 -0.16 15.32 -7.18
C CYS A 269 -1.57 14.74 -7.35
N GLY A 270 -1.92 14.38 -8.57
CA GLY A 270 -3.23 13.84 -8.91
C GLY A 270 -4.28 14.88 -9.31
N VAL A 271 -4.03 16.17 -9.13
CA VAL A 271 -4.93 17.24 -9.59
C VAL A 271 -4.75 17.43 -11.10
N SER A 272 -5.80 17.18 -11.84
CA SER A 272 -5.86 17.36 -13.30
C SER A 272 -7.30 17.57 -13.74
N GLU A 273 -7.47 18.24 -14.88
CA GLU A 273 -8.75 18.33 -15.59
C GLU A 273 -9.93 18.88 -14.77
N GLY A 274 -9.66 19.71 -13.79
CA GLY A 274 -10.70 20.35 -12.97
C GLY A 274 -11.23 19.47 -11.83
N ILE A 275 -10.57 18.37 -11.49
CA ILE A 275 -10.96 17.51 -10.36
C ILE A 275 -10.97 18.29 -9.03
N GLU A 276 -10.11 19.30 -8.90
CA GLU A 276 -10.05 20.19 -7.73
C GLU A 276 -11.34 20.97 -7.54
N ASN A 277 -11.93 21.47 -8.62
CA ASN A 277 -13.20 22.20 -8.56
C ASN A 277 -14.35 21.27 -8.17
N ARG A 278 -14.33 20.04 -8.66
CA ARG A 278 -15.30 19.01 -8.32
C ARG A 278 -15.21 18.65 -6.83
N LEU A 279 -13.99 18.49 -6.31
CA LEU A 279 -13.73 18.21 -4.91
C LEU A 279 -14.23 19.37 -4.01
N VAL A 280 -13.91 20.61 -4.35
CA VAL A 280 -14.33 21.78 -3.57
C VAL A 280 -15.87 21.92 -3.54
N ARG A 281 -16.56 21.68 -4.66
CA ARG A 281 -18.03 21.67 -4.68
C ARG A 281 -18.60 20.54 -3.81
N ALA A 282 -18.07 19.35 -3.93
CA ALA A 282 -18.51 18.20 -3.13
C ALA A 282 -18.30 18.46 -1.63
N LEU A 283 -17.20 19.10 -1.25
CA LEU A 283 -16.88 19.44 0.12
C LEU A 283 -17.90 20.43 0.74
N ARG A 284 -18.46 21.33 -0.06
CA ARG A 284 -19.50 22.26 0.39
C ARG A 284 -20.83 21.58 0.66
N MET A 285 -21.10 20.46 -0.03
CA MET A 285 -22.38 19.74 0.04
C MET A 285 -22.35 18.59 1.05
N ALA A 286 -21.19 18.01 1.31
CA ALA A 286 -21.07 16.81 2.11
C ALA A 286 -21.14 17.09 3.61
N GLU A 287 -21.91 16.30 4.34
CA GLU A 287 -21.94 16.27 5.80
C GLU A 287 -20.98 15.20 6.35
N THR A 288 -20.76 14.14 5.59
CA THR A 288 -19.87 13.01 5.95
C THR A 288 -18.77 12.82 4.92
N TYR A 289 -17.70 12.15 5.33
CA TYR A 289 -16.60 11.80 4.42
C TYR A 289 -17.07 10.88 3.29
N GLU A 290 -17.98 9.95 3.55
CA GLU A 290 -18.54 9.05 2.54
C GLU A 290 -19.38 9.83 1.51
N GLU A 291 -20.17 10.80 1.95
CA GLU A 291 -20.89 11.72 1.03
C GLU A 291 -19.91 12.52 0.17
N LEU A 292 -18.82 13.00 0.76
CA LEU A 292 -17.77 13.70 0.02
C LEU A 292 -17.23 12.84 -1.12
N LEU A 293 -16.86 11.59 -0.83
CA LEU A 293 -16.37 10.66 -1.84
C LEU A 293 -17.44 10.39 -2.91
N THR A 294 -18.69 10.23 -2.53
CA THR A 294 -19.80 9.98 -3.46
C THR A 294 -20.03 11.17 -4.38
N HIS A 295 -20.08 12.39 -3.84
CA HIS A 295 -20.30 13.61 -4.64
C HIS A 295 -19.11 13.95 -5.54
N ALA A 296 -17.89 13.72 -5.07
CA ALA A 296 -16.69 13.98 -5.85
C ALA A 296 -16.39 12.93 -6.91
N SER A 297 -16.80 11.68 -6.71
CA SER A 297 -16.52 10.58 -7.61
C SER A 297 -17.35 10.63 -8.91
N SER A 298 -16.85 9.96 -9.93
CA SER A 298 -17.52 9.74 -11.22
C SER A 298 -16.98 8.45 -11.85
N LYS A 299 -17.49 8.07 -13.01
CA LYS A 299 -16.91 6.96 -13.78
C LYS A 299 -15.42 7.17 -14.07
N ARG A 300 -15.03 8.42 -14.36
CA ARG A 300 -13.62 8.78 -14.63
C ARG A 300 -12.77 8.88 -13.36
N TYR A 301 -13.38 9.30 -12.26
CA TYR A 301 -12.72 9.53 -10.97
C TYR A 301 -13.33 8.65 -9.89
N PRO A 302 -12.89 7.38 -9.78
CA PRO A 302 -13.39 6.46 -8.75
C PRO A 302 -13.10 6.98 -7.33
N LYS A 303 -13.86 6.51 -6.35
CA LYS A 303 -13.70 6.89 -4.93
C LYS A 303 -12.26 6.71 -4.42
N SER A 304 -11.57 5.65 -4.81
CA SER A 304 -10.18 5.41 -4.42
C SER A 304 -9.23 6.50 -4.94
N ARG A 305 -9.46 6.99 -6.16
CA ARG A 305 -8.69 8.11 -6.73
C ARG A 305 -8.94 9.39 -5.95
N ILE A 306 -10.19 9.66 -5.59
CA ILE A 306 -10.55 10.82 -4.75
C ILE A 306 -9.91 10.69 -3.35
N GLY A 307 -9.96 9.50 -2.74
CA GLY A 307 -9.31 9.25 -1.46
C GLY A 307 -7.82 9.53 -1.48
N ARG A 308 -7.09 9.08 -2.50
CA ARG A 308 -5.66 9.38 -2.67
C ARG A 308 -5.41 10.89 -2.86
N LEU A 309 -6.24 11.55 -3.65
CA LEU A 309 -6.13 12.99 -3.87
C LEU A 309 -6.29 13.76 -2.56
N ILE A 310 -7.24 13.39 -1.73
CA ILE A 310 -7.44 14.00 -0.41
C ILE A 310 -6.18 13.88 0.45
N ILE A 311 -5.58 12.69 0.50
CA ILE A 311 -4.34 12.48 1.27
C ILE A 311 -3.17 13.27 0.68
N HIS A 312 -3.05 13.33 -0.63
CA HIS A 312 -2.01 14.16 -1.28
C HIS A 312 -2.18 15.65 -0.96
N LEU A 313 -3.43 16.14 -0.89
CA LEU A 313 -3.74 17.51 -0.47
C LEU A 313 -3.33 17.74 0.99
N LEU A 314 -3.70 16.85 1.89
CA LEU A 314 -3.42 16.97 3.32
C LEU A 314 -1.91 16.93 3.62
N LEU A 315 -1.15 16.12 2.89
CA LEU A 315 0.31 16.02 3.03
C LEU A 315 1.06 16.98 2.10
N ARG A 316 0.36 17.66 1.21
CA ARG A 316 0.93 18.59 0.22
C ARG A 316 1.99 17.97 -0.68
N LEU A 317 1.73 16.74 -1.15
CA LEU A 317 2.58 16.10 -2.16
C LEU A 317 2.35 16.79 -3.51
N GLN A 318 3.37 17.50 -3.99
CA GLN A 318 3.31 18.21 -5.27
C GLN A 318 3.60 17.27 -6.44
N LYS A 319 3.06 17.59 -7.62
CA LYS A 319 3.31 16.86 -8.87
C LYS A 319 4.81 16.72 -9.16
N ILE A 320 5.53 17.84 -9.06
CA ILE A 320 6.97 17.87 -9.34
C ILE A 320 7.76 16.98 -8.38
N GLN A 321 7.40 16.94 -7.10
CA GLN A 321 8.01 16.04 -6.13
C GLN A 321 7.73 14.58 -6.45
N ALA A 322 6.46 14.26 -6.78
CA ALA A 322 6.08 12.91 -7.16
C ALA A 322 6.86 12.42 -8.40
N GLU A 323 7.04 13.27 -9.40
CA GLU A 323 7.84 12.97 -10.58
C GLU A 323 9.31 12.74 -10.25
N ASP A 324 9.89 13.53 -9.35
CA ASP A 324 11.26 13.36 -8.88
C ASP A 324 11.43 12.03 -8.13
N PHE A 325 10.48 11.67 -7.28
CA PHE A 325 10.47 10.39 -6.57
C PHE A 325 10.30 9.21 -7.55
N ASP A 326 9.43 9.33 -8.52
CA ASP A 326 9.20 8.28 -9.53
C ASP A 326 10.48 8.02 -10.36
N ARG A 327 11.23 9.06 -10.70
CA ARG A 327 12.52 8.93 -11.39
C ARG A 327 13.62 8.34 -10.51
N ALA A 328 13.66 8.73 -9.25
CA ALA A 328 14.69 8.26 -8.32
C ALA A 328 14.47 6.83 -7.83
N GLY A 329 13.23 6.39 -7.74
CA GLY A 329 12.87 5.15 -7.05
C GLY A 329 13.03 5.27 -5.53
N CYS A 330 12.95 4.16 -4.83
CA CYS A 330 13.13 4.14 -3.37
C CYS A 330 14.57 4.50 -3.00
N LEU A 331 14.73 5.41 -2.04
CA LEU A 331 16.04 6.00 -1.67
C LEU A 331 16.58 5.47 -0.34
N TYR A 332 15.85 4.62 0.36
CA TYR A 332 16.27 4.04 1.65
C TYR A 332 15.56 2.72 1.90
N ILE A 333 16.07 1.97 2.85
CA ILE A 333 15.47 0.76 3.39
C ILE A 333 15.04 1.04 4.82
N ARG A 334 13.75 0.93 5.10
CA ARG A 334 13.15 1.17 6.42
C ARG A 334 12.64 -0.13 7.02
N PRO A 335 13.42 -0.87 7.82
CA PRO A 335 12.94 -2.04 8.53
C PRO A 335 11.91 -1.65 9.59
N LEU A 336 10.80 -2.39 9.65
CA LEU A 336 9.75 -2.22 10.67
C LEU A 336 9.75 -3.37 11.68
N ALA A 337 9.93 -4.60 11.21
CA ALA A 337 10.02 -5.79 12.07
C ALA A 337 10.83 -6.88 11.38
N PHE A 338 11.47 -7.73 12.16
CA PHE A 338 12.25 -8.86 11.65
C PHE A 338 12.48 -9.92 12.75
N ASN A 339 12.78 -11.15 12.32
CA ASN A 339 13.21 -12.25 13.16
C ASN A 339 14.71 -12.57 12.93
N GLY A 340 15.19 -13.70 13.45
CA GLY A 340 16.58 -14.12 13.29
C GLY A 340 17.01 -14.29 11.84
N ARG A 341 16.15 -14.87 10.96
CA ARG A 341 16.39 -14.95 9.52
C ARG A 341 16.41 -13.57 8.89
N GLY A 342 15.47 -12.71 9.25
CA GLY A 342 15.40 -11.31 8.79
C GLY A 342 16.65 -10.53 9.15
N ARG A 343 17.23 -10.75 10.33
CA ARG A 343 18.51 -10.14 10.71
C ARG A 343 19.65 -10.60 9.79
N THR A 344 19.67 -11.86 9.43
CA THR A 344 20.64 -12.40 8.45
C THR A 344 20.44 -11.76 7.08
N LEU A 345 19.17 -11.66 6.61
CA LEU A 345 18.86 -10.97 5.36
C LEU A 345 19.32 -9.51 5.37
N LEU A 346 19.10 -8.77 6.45
CA LEU A 346 19.56 -7.38 6.57
C LEU A 346 21.08 -7.25 6.44
N ARG A 347 21.86 -8.20 6.97
CA ARG A 347 23.31 -8.22 6.79
C ARG A 347 23.72 -8.43 5.32
N HIS A 348 23.02 -9.31 4.60
CA HIS A 348 23.25 -9.53 3.18
C HIS A 348 22.81 -8.33 2.34
N ILE A 349 21.65 -7.74 2.65
CA ILE A 349 21.17 -6.52 1.99
C ILE A 349 22.20 -5.40 2.15
N LYS A 350 22.73 -5.20 3.34
CA LYS A 350 23.74 -4.16 3.59
C LYS A 350 24.98 -4.30 2.70
N LYS A 351 25.34 -5.53 2.32
CA LYS A 351 26.49 -5.80 1.44
C LYS A 351 26.17 -5.61 -0.05
N ASN A 352 24.93 -5.85 -0.45
CA ASN A 352 24.50 -5.92 -1.85
C ASN A 352 23.68 -4.72 -2.32
N CYS A 353 23.20 -3.90 -1.40
CA CYS A 353 22.33 -2.77 -1.70
C CYS A 353 23.05 -1.45 -1.38
N PRO A 354 23.07 -0.50 -2.32
CA PRO A 354 23.70 0.81 -2.10
C PRO A 354 22.86 1.75 -1.23
N LEU A 355 21.59 1.42 -0.97
CA LEU A 355 20.69 2.27 -0.20
C LEU A 355 20.99 2.21 1.30
N PRO A 356 20.89 3.34 2.01
CA PRO A 356 21.04 3.36 3.46
C PRO A 356 19.90 2.60 4.14
N ILE A 357 20.23 1.85 5.19
CA ILE A 357 19.26 1.21 6.07
C ILE A 357 18.97 2.17 7.22
N ILE A 358 17.73 2.65 7.30
CA ILE A 358 17.31 3.61 8.31
C ILE A 358 16.63 2.86 9.46
N VAL A 359 17.36 2.72 10.56
CA VAL A 359 16.86 2.10 11.80
C VAL A 359 16.28 3.16 12.72
N ARG A 360 16.93 4.32 12.79
CA ARG A 360 16.48 5.48 13.57
C ARG A 360 16.23 6.67 12.65
N THR A 361 15.00 7.13 12.63
CA THR A 361 14.62 8.27 11.79
C THR A 361 15.43 9.53 12.11
N ALA A 362 15.72 9.78 13.40
CA ALA A 362 16.45 10.97 13.85
C ALA A 362 17.91 11.06 13.36
N GLU A 363 18.50 9.96 12.91
CA GLU A 363 19.85 9.98 12.32
C GLU A 363 19.88 10.56 10.90
N THR A 364 18.72 10.55 10.22
CA THR A 364 18.60 11.01 8.83
C THR A 364 17.77 12.29 8.70
N LEU A 365 16.78 12.46 9.57
CA LEU A 365 15.82 13.55 9.52
C LEU A 365 15.58 14.08 10.93
N THR A 366 15.63 15.39 11.13
CA THR A 366 15.28 16.01 12.42
C THR A 366 13.75 16.03 12.63
N SER A 367 13.30 15.98 13.87
CA SER A 367 11.88 15.91 14.22
C SER A 367 11.08 17.14 13.77
N ASP A 368 11.75 18.27 13.61
CA ASP A 368 11.20 19.53 13.12
C ASP A 368 11.34 19.70 11.60
N ALA A 369 12.06 18.79 10.93
CA ALA A 369 12.12 18.77 9.47
C ALA A 369 10.73 18.43 8.90
N ARG A 370 10.28 19.28 8.01
CA ARG A 370 8.96 19.12 7.41
C ARG A 370 9.09 18.93 5.91
N ALA A 371 8.30 18.03 5.37
CA ALA A 371 8.18 17.82 3.93
C ALA A 371 7.83 19.12 3.16
N ARG A 372 7.37 20.13 3.89
CA ARG A 372 7.01 21.46 3.38
C ARG A 372 8.20 22.38 3.07
N SER A 373 9.41 21.98 3.45
CA SER A 373 10.62 22.79 3.20
C SER A 373 11.59 22.06 2.28
N PRO A 374 11.19 21.72 1.03
CA PRO A 374 12.02 20.89 0.14
C PRO A 374 13.35 21.53 -0.18
N ALA A 375 13.47 22.85 -0.20
CA ALA A 375 14.71 23.56 -0.50
C ALA A 375 15.85 23.30 0.50
N LYS A 376 15.53 22.79 1.69
CA LYS A 376 16.52 22.50 2.75
C LYS A 376 16.78 21.01 2.97
N LEU A 377 16.05 20.14 2.27
CA LEU A 377 16.12 18.70 2.43
C LEU A 377 16.61 18.03 1.15
N SER A 378 17.47 17.01 1.29
CA SER A 378 17.77 16.11 0.18
C SER A 378 16.53 15.37 -0.29
N LEU A 379 16.57 14.80 -1.49
CA LEU A 379 15.44 14.03 -2.02
C LEU A 379 15.07 12.84 -1.11
N LEU A 380 16.10 12.15 -0.57
CA LEU A 380 15.92 11.09 0.42
C LEU A 380 15.21 11.60 1.69
N GLN A 381 15.65 12.72 2.23
CA GLN A 381 15.04 13.33 3.40
C GLN A 381 13.59 13.77 3.14
N GLN A 382 13.30 14.30 1.96
CA GLN A 382 11.93 14.63 1.56
C GLN A 382 11.04 13.37 1.52
N MET A 383 11.53 12.29 0.91
CA MET A 383 10.79 11.02 0.85
C MET A 383 10.48 10.48 2.25
N LEU A 384 11.47 10.47 3.14
CA LEU A 384 11.31 10.04 4.54
C LEU A 384 10.38 10.97 5.32
N ALA A 385 10.42 12.27 5.07
CA ALA A 385 9.53 13.24 5.71
C ALA A 385 8.06 13.01 5.34
N PHE A 386 7.75 12.55 4.13
CA PHE A 386 6.40 12.15 3.78
C PHE A 386 5.95 10.92 4.58
N ASP A 387 6.84 9.95 4.85
CA ASP A 387 6.51 8.80 5.70
C ASP A 387 6.18 9.24 7.12
N THR A 388 6.99 10.11 7.71
CA THR A 388 6.74 10.63 9.07
C THR A 388 5.47 11.46 9.13
N CYS A 389 5.21 12.30 8.14
CA CYS A 389 3.96 13.08 8.04
C CYS A 389 2.74 12.19 7.84
N ALA A 390 2.85 11.10 7.09
CA ALA A 390 1.76 10.14 6.92
C ALA A 390 1.39 9.47 8.24
N THR A 391 2.37 9.14 9.08
CA THR A 391 2.15 8.62 10.43
C THR A 391 1.46 9.66 11.32
N GLU A 392 1.89 10.91 11.27
CA GLU A 392 1.24 12.01 12.00
C GLU A 392 -0.21 12.21 11.55
N LEU A 393 -0.47 12.20 10.24
CA LEU A 393 -1.82 12.32 9.69
C LEU A 393 -2.71 11.18 10.19
N ARG A 394 -2.23 9.94 10.17
CA ARG A 394 -2.99 8.83 10.74
C ARG A 394 -3.32 9.08 12.21
N THR A 395 -2.35 9.51 13.00
CA THR A 395 -2.55 9.82 14.43
C THR A 395 -3.62 10.88 14.64
N LEU A 396 -3.66 11.93 13.80
CA LEU A 396 -4.69 12.97 13.85
C LEU A 396 -6.10 12.45 13.53
N THR A 397 -6.22 11.31 12.88
CA THR A 397 -7.54 10.69 12.61
C THR A 397 -8.06 9.82 13.75
N LEU A 398 -7.26 9.57 14.77
CA LEU A 398 -7.66 8.77 15.93
C LEU A 398 -8.45 9.64 16.91
N PRO A 399 -9.65 9.23 17.37
CA PRO A 399 -10.45 10.00 18.31
C PRO A 399 -9.74 10.30 19.64
N GLN A 400 -9.05 9.29 20.17
CA GLN A 400 -8.24 9.41 21.39
C GLN A 400 -6.99 8.56 21.25
N PRO A 401 -5.93 9.09 20.64
CA PRO A 401 -4.70 8.33 20.48
C PRO A 401 -4.07 8.06 21.84
N HIS A 402 -3.75 6.80 22.12
CA HIS A 402 -3.01 6.43 23.32
C HIS A 402 -1.63 7.12 23.31
N GLY A 403 -1.35 7.88 24.35
CA GLY A 403 -0.07 8.53 24.53
C GLY A 403 0.11 9.89 23.88
N GLY A 404 -0.93 10.45 23.26
CA GLY A 404 -0.94 11.84 22.73
C GLY A 404 0.20 12.14 21.74
N THR A 405 0.57 11.21 20.89
CA THR A 405 1.91 11.18 20.33
C THR A 405 2.01 11.71 18.91
N CYS A 406 2.52 12.93 18.82
CA CYS A 406 3.30 13.34 17.66
C CYS A 406 4.70 12.69 17.70
N GLY A 407 5.27 12.40 16.53
CA GLY A 407 6.66 11.94 16.42
C GLY A 407 6.89 10.45 16.62
N THR A 408 5.88 9.60 16.45
CA THR A 408 6.00 8.14 16.62
C THR A 408 7.14 7.54 15.80
N ASP A 409 7.33 7.99 14.55
CA ASP A 409 8.42 7.53 13.69
C ASP A 409 9.83 7.83 14.24
N PHE A 410 9.96 8.90 15.02
CA PHE A 410 11.23 9.28 15.65
C PHE A 410 11.50 8.53 16.95
N LEU A 411 10.45 8.05 17.59
CA LEU A 411 10.52 7.34 18.88
C LEU A 411 10.54 5.83 18.72
N SER A 412 10.17 5.31 17.56
CA SER A 412 10.06 3.88 17.31
C SER A 412 11.31 3.30 16.66
N SER A 413 11.64 2.08 17.05
CA SER A 413 12.69 1.27 16.44
C SER A 413 12.10 0.01 15.81
N PRO A 414 12.80 -0.63 14.86
CA PRO A 414 12.36 -1.90 14.31
C PRO A 414 12.14 -2.94 15.41
N ILE A 415 11.08 -3.72 15.28
CA ILE A 415 10.72 -4.76 16.25
C ILE A 415 11.48 -6.04 15.91
N PHE A 416 12.25 -6.53 16.87
CA PHE A 416 12.89 -7.85 16.75
C PHE A 416 12.05 -8.90 17.46
N LYS A 417 11.66 -9.95 16.70
CA LYS A 417 10.91 -11.10 17.21
C LYS A 417 11.86 -12.29 17.34
N THR A 418 12.14 -12.68 18.58
CA THR A 418 12.75 -13.98 18.85
C THR A 418 11.72 -15.07 18.56
N LYS A 419 12.13 -16.17 17.91
CA LYS A 419 11.26 -17.33 17.80
C LYS A 419 10.86 -17.78 19.19
N SER A 420 9.56 -17.74 19.48
CA SER A 420 8.99 -18.51 20.58
C SER A 420 9.01 -19.98 20.24
#